data_7c3f3b8c8f4933e22ab61f8e8bbf4fe2
#
_entry.id   7c3f3b8c8f4933e22ab61f8e8bbf4fe2
#
_cell.length_a   1.000
_cell.length_b   1.000
_cell.length_c   1.000
_cell.angle_alpha   90.00
_cell.angle_beta   90.00
_cell.angle_gamma   90.00
#
_symmetry.space_group_name_H-M   'P 1'
#
loop_
_entity.id
_entity.type
_entity.pdbx_description
1 polymer ?
#
loop_
_entity_poly.entity_id
_entity_poly.type
_entity_poly.pdbx_seq_one_letter_code
_entity_poly.pdbx_strand_id
1 'polypeptide(L)'
;MKINKFLLLALLIVPITLLFLTKTNEEVQNEEVNIYTSRHYDADNFLYEQFTKKTGIKVNIISGKGSALVERLKAEGINSPGDVFFTVDAGNLANFQKQGFLQSIQSEIIKQSVPVELRGENDEWVAVAKRARVIFYNPELVSEGEIKDINYEDLASDVWKNGVAIRSSSNMYNQSLVSSLISNLGIDETEKWAKGLVSNFARKPQGNDRSQIMAVANKEASIAIANTYYIGIMLSGKGGKEQLNAAQKVKIVFPNQNNRGTHINVSGGGVLKHSPNRENAEKFLEFLLSEEAQVHIVNNTFEYPVLESVKPHPIIESFGDFKMDKTSIADFGKYNPEAVKLMDRVSWQ
;
A
#
# COMPACT_ATOMS: atom_id res chain seq x y z
N MET A 1 -73.60 -23.33 -80.24
CA MET A 1 -72.72 -24.16 -79.42
C MET A 1 -71.68 -23.25 -78.76
N LYS A 2 -71.80 -23.02 -77.42
CA LYS A 2 -71.02 -22.00 -76.71
C LYS A 2 -69.79 -22.65 -76.16
N ILE A 3 -68.64 -22.06 -76.40
CA ILE A 3 -67.32 -22.42 -75.82
C ILE A 3 -67.01 -21.37 -74.76
N ASN A 4 -66.98 -21.78 -73.53
CA ASN A 4 -66.57 -20.97 -72.42
C ASN A 4 -65.04 -20.88 -72.35
N LYS A 5 -64.47 -19.66 -72.33
CA LYS A 5 -63.05 -19.40 -72.00
C LYS A 5 -62.91 -19.19 -70.52
N PHE A 6 -62.24 -20.10 -69.85
CA PHE A 6 -61.76 -19.87 -68.47
C PHE A 6 -60.47 -19.05 -68.52
N LEU A 7 -60.55 -17.90 -67.89
CA LEU A 7 -59.38 -17.04 -67.66
C LEU A 7 -58.71 -17.51 -66.39
N LEU A 8 -57.51 -18.03 -66.49
CA LEU A 8 -56.62 -18.34 -65.35
C LEU A 8 -55.93 -17.05 -64.90
N LEU A 9 -56.32 -16.58 -63.72
CA LEU A 9 -55.65 -15.46 -63.01
C LEU A 9 -54.57 -16.06 -62.12
N ALA A 10 -53.27 -15.93 -62.51
CA ALA A 10 -52.17 -16.34 -61.66
C ALA A 10 -51.88 -15.23 -60.64
N LEU A 11 -52.19 -15.49 -59.40
CA LEU A 11 -51.80 -14.65 -58.26
C LEU A 11 -50.30 -14.88 -57.99
N LEU A 12 -49.46 -13.88 -58.28
CA LEU A 12 -48.08 -13.80 -57.81
C LEU A 12 -48.10 -13.42 -56.34
N ILE A 13 -47.89 -14.40 -55.46
CA ILE A 13 -47.61 -14.17 -54.03
C ILE A 13 -46.13 -13.82 -53.91
N VAL A 14 -45.83 -12.53 -53.68
CA VAL A 14 -44.50 -12.05 -53.31
C VAL A 14 -44.35 -12.26 -51.78
N PRO A 15 -43.43 -13.08 -51.30
CA PRO A 15 -43.19 -13.16 -49.88
C PRO A 15 -42.51 -11.86 -49.42
N ILE A 16 -43.23 -11.04 -48.66
CA ILE A 16 -42.64 -9.91 -47.91
C ILE A 16 -41.85 -10.55 -46.74
N THR A 17 -40.58 -10.75 -46.97
CA THR A 17 -39.65 -11.03 -45.88
C THR A 17 -39.51 -9.75 -45.04
N LEU A 18 -40.30 -9.76 -43.93
CA LEU A 18 -40.14 -8.76 -42.86
C LEU A 18 -38.78 -8.98 -42.20
N LEU A 19 -37.78 -8.19 -42.65
CA LEU A 19 -36.52 -8.11 -41.98
C LEU A 19 -36.76 -7.45 -40.62
N PHE A 20 -36.96 -8.28 -39.57
CA PHE A 20 -36.85 -7.83 -38.20
C PHE A 20 -35.38 -7.47 -37.99
N LEU A 21 -35.04 -6.18 -38.14
CA LEU A 21 -33.89 -5.59 -37.52
C LEU A 21 -34.06 -5.68 -36.00
N THR A 22 -33.67 -6.81 -35.44
CA THR A 22 -33.38 -6.86 -34.01
C THR A 22 -32.21 -5.90 -33.80
N LYS A 23 -32.53 -4.63 -33.47
CA LYS A 23 -31.60 -3.81 -32.71
C LYS A 23 -31.33 -4.62 -31.44
N THR A 24 -30.24 -5.35 -31.41
CA THR A 24 -29.62 -5.69 -30.16
C THR A 24 -29.35 -4.34 -29.49
N ASN A 25 -30.20 -3.96 -28.54
CA ASN A 25 -29.77 -3.05 -27.51
C ASN A 25 -28.57 -3.76 -26.86
N GLU A 26 -27.37 -3.50 -27.33
CA GLU A 26 -26.22 -3.58 -26.43
C GLU A 26 -26.60 -2.58 -25.34
N GLU A 27 -27.13 -3.07 -24.23
CA GLU A 27 -27.04 -2.37 -22.97
C GLU A 27 -25.56 -2.02 -22.88
N VAL A 28 -25.25 -0.73 -23.01
CA VAL A 28 -23.94 -0.20 -22.66
C VAL A 28 -23.85 -0.54 -21.17
N GLN A 29 -23.31 -1.73 -20.88
CA GLN A 29 -22.90 -2.06 -19.52
C GLN A 29 -21.97 -0.93 -19.15
N ASN A 30 -22.44 -0.03 -18.29
CA ASN A 30 -21.57 0.98 -17.71
C ASN A 30 -20.49 0.21 -16.98
N GLU A 31 -19.37 -0.02 -17.65
CA GLU A 31 -18.23 -0.70 -17.05
C GLU A 31 -17.81 0.11 -15.83
N GLU A 32 -17.74 -0.54 -14.69
CA GLU A 32 -17.34 0.11 -13.45
C GLU A 32 -16.39 -0.77 -12.63
N VAL A 33 -15.70 -0.14 -11.70
CA VAL A 33 -14.91 -0.81 -10.67
C VAL A 33 -15.15 -0.11 -9.33
N ASN A 34 -15.50 -0.89 -8.32
CA ASN A 34 -15.81 -0.42 -6.97
C ASN A 34 -14.62 -0.68 -6.05
N ILE A 35 -13.95 0.38 -5.62
CA ILE A 35 -12.71 0.33 -4.83
C ILE A 35 -13.00 0.59 -3.37
N TYR A 36 -12.78 -0.40 -2.53
CA TYR A 36 -12.80 -0.29 -1.07
C TYR A 36 -11.42 0.14 -0.61
N THR A 37 -11.29 1.36 -0.08
CA THR A 37 -9.97 1.91 0.22
C THR A 37 -9.86 2.48 1.63
N SER A 38 -8.73 2.21 2.26
CA SER A 38 -8.29 2.92 3.47
C SER A 38 -7.20 3.96 3.16
N ARG A 39 -6.88 4.19 1.91
CA ARG A 39 -5.99 5.28 1.47
C ARG A 39 -6.73 6.61 1.56
N HIS A 40 -5.97 7.66 1.80
CA HIS A 40 -6.49 9.00 2.03
C HIS A 40 -5.62 10.08 1.37
N TYR A 41 -4.98 9.72 0.25
CA TYR A 41 -4.16 10.67 -0.52
C TYR A 41 -5.02 11.34 -1.60
N ASP A 42 -5.08 12.67 -1.59
CA ASP A 42 -5.76 13.43 -2.66
C ASP A 42 -5.17 13.12 -4.05
N ALA A 43 -3.88 12.74 -4.08
CA ALA A 43 -3.19 12.31 -5.29
C ALA A 43 -3.83 11.07 -5.96
N ASP A 44 -4.53 10.22 -5.22
CA ASP A 44 -5.18 9.04 -5.77
C ASP A 44 -6.35 9.42 -6.69
N ASN A 45 -7.00 10.57 -6.51
CA ASN A 45 -8.10 11.03 -7.36
C ASN A 45 -7.66 11.17 -8.84
N PHE A 46 -6.45 11.68 -9.07
CA PHE A 46 -5.88 11.74 -10.42
C PHE A 46 -5.77 10.35 -11.06
N LEU A 47 -5.33 9.34 -10.30
CA LEU A 47 -5.23 7.97 -10.79
C LEU A 47 -6.59 7.40 -11.21
N TYR A 48 -7.62 7.65 -10.40
CA TYR A 48 -8.99 7.21 -10.69
C TYR A 48 -9.53 7.87 -11.98
N GLU A 49 -9.31 9.18 -12.12
CA GLU A 49 -9.72 9.92 -13.31
C GLU A 49 -8.97 9.46 -14.57
N GLN A 50 -7.64 9.25 -14.49
CA GLN A 50 -6.85 8.78 -15.63
C GLN A 50 -7.22 7.34 -16.03
N PHE A 51 -7.48 6.47 -15.06
CA PHE A 51 -7.98 5.12 -15.35
C PHE A 51 -9.30 5.18 -16.12
N THR A 52 -10.28 5.94 -15.62
CA THR A 52 -11.57 6.12 -16.30
C THR A 52 -11.40 6.71 -17.70
N LYS A 53 -10.54 7.73 -17.86
CA LYS A 53 -10.27 8.37 -19.16
C LYS A 53 -9.67 7.41 -20.18
N LYS A 54 -8.80 6.50 -19.74
CA LYS A 54 -8.09 5.55 -20.62
C LYS A 54 -8.93 4.34 -20.99
N THR A 55 -9.75 3.87 -20.07
CA THR A 55 -10.45 2.59 -20.21
C THR A 55 -11.95 2.74 -20.48
N GLY A 56 -12.54 3.88 -20.16
CA GLY A 56 -13.99 4.07 -20.11
C GLY A 56 -14.63 3.49 -18.85
N ILE A 57 -13.89 2.76 -18.01
CA ILE A 57 -14.39 2.11 -16.79
C ILE A 57 -14.52 3.17 -15.70
N LYS A 58 -15.74 3.32 -15.16
CA LYS A 58 -16.02 4.24 -14.06
C LYS A 58 -15.46 3.72 -12.74
N VAL A 59 -14.75 4.58 -12.01
CA VAL A 59 -14.26 4.27 -10.66
C VAL A 59 -15.24 4.78 -9.60
N ASN A 60 -15.71 3.90 -8.74
CA ASN A 60 -16.50 4.24 -7.56
C ASN A 60 -15.67 3.96 -6.30
N ILE A 61 -15.62 4.94 -5.38
CA ILE A 61 -14.78 4.87 -4.18
C ILE A 61 -15.62 4.69 -2.93
N ILE A 62 -15.29 3.67 -2.14
CA ILE A 62 -15.84 3.39 -0.82
C ILE A 62 -14.70 3.51 0.19
N SER A 63 -14.60 4.65 0.87
CA SER A 63 -13.54 4.92 1.83
C SER A 63 -13.91 4.50 3.24
N GLY A 64 -12.94 3.96 4.00
CA GLY A 64 -13.13 3.60 5.39
C GLY A 64 -11.84 3.14 6.06
N LYS A 65 -11.84 3.04 7.40
CA LYS A 65 -10.76 2.37 8.11
C LYS A 65 -10.74 0.89 7.75
N GLY A 66 -9.56 0.25 7.70
CA GLY A 66 -9.44 -1.16 7.31
C GLY A 66 -10.38 -2.10 8.11
N SER A 67 -10.50 -1.89 9.42
CA SER A 67 -11.44 -2.68 10.26
C SER A 67 -12.91 -2.46 9.88
N ALA A 68 -13.33 -1.24 9.56
CA ALA A 68 -14.70 -0.95 9.13
C ALA A 68 -15.01 -1.58 7.77
N LEU A 69 -14.04 -1.59 6.86
CA LEU A 69 -14.18 -2.25 5.56
C LEU A 69 -14.29 -3.77 5.70
N VAL A 70 -13.55 -4.37 6.66
CA VAL A 70 -13.70 -5.80 7.02
C VAL A 70 -15.12 -6.11 7.46
N GLU A 71 -15.67 -5.35 8.41
CA GLU A 71 -17.03 -5.59 8.92
C GLU A 71 -18.09 -5.35 7.83
N ARG A 72 -17.86 -4.38 6.95
CA ARG A 72 -18.72 -4.14 5.80
C ARG A 72 -18.74 -5.35 4.84
N LEU A 73 -17.56 -5.87 4.45
CA LEU A 73 -17.47 -7.05 3.58
C LEU A 73 -18.12 -8.29 4.20
N LYS A 74 -17.98 -8.47 5.53
CA LYS A 74 -18.68 -9.56 6.24
C LYS A 74 -20.20 -9.43 6.13
N ALA A 75 -20.71 -8.22 6.28
CA ALA A 75 -22.15 -7.96 6.21
C ALA A 75 -22.71 -8.11 4.78
N GLU A 76 -21.95 -7.69 3.78
CA GLU A 76 -22.32 -7.80 2.36
C GLU A 76 -22.20 -9.25 1.83
N GLY A 77 -21.23 -10.00 2.34
CA GLY A 77 -21.01 -11.40 1.97
C GLY A 77 -20.80 -11.59 0.47
N ILE A 78 -21.49 -12.56 -0.11
CA ILE A 78 -21.42 -12.88 -1.55
C ILE A 78 -22.06 -11.80 -2.45
N ASN A 79 -22.84 -10.91 -1.88
CA ASN A 79 -23.53 -9.83 -2.59
C ASN A 79 -22.74 -8.51 -2.53
N SER A 80 -21.49 -8.53 -2.05
CA SER A 80 -20.66 -7.33 -2.03
C SER A 80 -20.48 -6.77 -3.42
N PRO A 81 -20.73 -5.46 -3.63
CA PRO A 81 -20.42 -4.80 -4.89
C PRO A 81 -18.94 -4.46 -5.05
N GLY A 82 -18.12 -4.70 -4.03
CA GLY A 82 -16.72 -4.35 -4.03
C GLY A 82 -15.89 -5.19 -4.99
N ASP A 83 -14.97 -4.55 -5.72
CA ASP A 83 -14.09 -5.19 -6.70
C ASP A 83 -12.63 -5.22 -6.25
N VAL A 84 -12.15 -4.11 -5.71
CA VAL A 84 -10.75 -3.96 -5.27
C VAL A 84 -10.71 -3.53 -3.82
N PHE A 85 -9.81 -4.12 -3.03
CA PHE A 85 -9.33 -3.56 -1.78
C PHE A 85 -8.01 -2.86 -2.01
N PHE A 86 -7.91 -1.56 -1.66
CA PHE A 86 -6.72 -0.73 -1.87
C PHE A 86 -6.29 -0.03 -0.59
N THR A 87 -5.06 -0.26 -0.12
CA THR A 87 -4.62 0.17 1.22
C THR A 87 -3.15 0.60 1.27
N VAL A 88 -2.76 1.18 2.40
CA VAL A 88 -1.43 1.75 2.65
C VAL A 88 -0.50 0.86 3.47
N ASP A 89 -0.91 -0.33 3.87
CA ASP A 89 -0.09 -1.17 4.76
C ASP A 89 -0.26 -2.65 4.46
N ALA A 90 0.87 -3.34 4.39
CA ALA A 90 0.93 -4.78 4.18
C ALA A 90 0.16 -5.58 5.22
N GLY A 91 0.13 -5.12 6.48
CA GLY A 91 -0.64 -5.77 7.53
C GLY A 91 -2.15 -5.79 7.24
N ASN A 92 -2.67 -4.74 6.61
CA ASN A 92 -4.06 -4.72 6.14
C ASN A 92 -4.28 -5.72 5.00
N LEU A 93 -3.38 -5.77 4.00
CA LEU A 93 -3.46 -6.74 2.90
C LEU A 93 -3.44 -8.18 3.41
N ALA A 94 -2.47 -8.49 4.28
CA ALA A 94 -2.36 -9.81 4.88
C ALA A 94 -3.57 -10.18 5.76
N ASN A 95 -4.18 -9.21 6.44
CA ASN A 95 -5.40 -9.44 7.22
C ASN A 95 -6.60 -9.76 6.31
N PHE A 96 -6.76 -9.04 5.20
CA PHE A 96 -7.81 -9.33 4.22
C PHE A 96 -7.61 -10.70 3.57
N GLN A 97 -6.39 -11.04 3.21
CA GLN A 97 -6.00 -12.36 2.69
C GLN A 97 -6.34 -13.46 3.69
N LYS A 98 -5.88 -13.33 4.95
CA LYS A 98 -6.12 -14.32 6.01
C LYS A 98 -7.61 -14.56 6.29
N GLN A 99 -8.45 -13.54 6.15
CA GLN A 99 -9.89 -13.66 6.31
C GLN A 99 -10.61 -14.19 5.07
N GLY A 100 -9.88 -14.47 3.98
CA GLY A 100 -10.42 -15.00 2.75
C GLY A 100 -11.26 -14.01 1.94
N PHE A 101 -10.98 -12.71 2.07
CA PHE A 101 -11.68 -11.67 1.30
C PHE A 101 -11.06 -11.40 -0.06
N LEU A 102 -9.90 -11.94 -0.35
CA LEU A 102 -9.20 -11.74 -1.60
C LEU A 102 -9.25 -13.00 -2.47
N GLN A 103 -9.05 -12.83 -3.76
CA GLN A 103 -8.85 -13.90 -4.73
C GLN A 103 -7.57 -13.69 -5.52
N SER A 104 -7.04 -14.77 -6.08
CA SER A 104 -5.82 -14.74 -6.89
C SER A 104 -5.96 -13.85 -8.12
N ILE A 105 -5.02 -12.95 -8.33
CA ILE A 105 -4.90 -12.08 -9.50
C ILE A 105 -4.33 -12.92 -10.66
N GLN A 106 -4.98 -12.90 -11.82
CA GLN A 106 -4.58 -13.73 -12.97
C GLN A 106 -3.78 -12.98 -14.02
N SER A 107 -3.42 -11.71 -13.76
CA SER A 107 -2.67 -10.88 -14.68
C SER A 107 -1.22 -11.33 -14.83
N GLU A 108 -0.82 -11.71 -16.03
CA GLU A 108 0.58 -11.98 -16.38
C GLU A 108 1.42 -10.69 -16.38
N ILE A 109 0.82 -9.54 -16.68
CA ILE A 109 1.49 -8.23 -16.60
C ILE A 109 1.97 -7.98 -15.18
N ILE A 110 1.10 -8.18 -14.19
CA ILE A 110 1.43 -8.01 -12.76
C ILE A 110 2.53 -8.99 -12.34
N LYS A 111 2.42 -10.26 -12.73
CA LYS A 111 3.41 -11.28 -12.37
C LYS A 111 4.81 -11.00 -12.93
N GLN A 112 4.89 -10.42 -14.13
CA GLN A 112 6.15 -10.08 -14.76
C GLN A 112 6.74 -8.75 -14.25
N SER A 113 5.89 -7.81 -13.85
CA SER A 113 6.32 -6.45 -13.47
C SER A 113 6.68 -6.33 -11.99
N VAL A 114 6.10 -7.17 -11.12
CA VAL A 114 6.26 -7.05 -9.67
C VAL A 114 6.95 -8.29 -9.11
N PRO A 115 8.10 -8.14 -8.42
CA PRO A 115 8.79 -9.24 -7.74
C PRO A 115 7.87 -10.02 -6.79
N VAL A 116 8.12 -11.33 -6.64
CA VAL A 116 7.27 -12.22 -5.84
C VAL A 116 7.20 -11.80 -4.37
N GLU A 117 8.27 -11.23 -3.81
CA GLU A 117 8.34 -10.73 -2.44
C GLU A 117 7.45 -9.49 -2.20
N LEU A 118 6.96 -8.86 -3.26
CA LEU A 118 6.04 -7.72 -3.24
C LEU A 118 4.61 -8.10 -3.64
N ARG A 119 4.31 -9.40 -3.66
CA ARG A 119 2.98 -9.96 -3.93
C ARG A 119 2.52 -10.82 -2.77
N GLY A 120 1.21 -10.96 -2.62
CA GLY A 120 0.62 -11.85 -1.63
C GLY A 120 0.84 -13.32 -1.94
N GLU A 121 0.68 -14.16 -0.93
CA GLU A 121 0.62 -15.61 -1.13
C GLU A 121 -0.47 -15.92 -2.16
N ASN A 122 -0.19 -16.80 -3.11
CA ASN A 122 -1.07 -17.12 -4.24
C ASN A 122 -1.48 -15.92 -5.12
N ASP A 123 -0.68 -14.85 -5.15
CA ASP A 123 -0.95 -13.63 -5.91
C ASP A 123 -2.29 -12.94 -5.54
N GLU A 124 -2.74 -13.04 -4.29
CA GLU A 124 -4.03 -12.47 -3.86
C GLU A 124 -4.00 -10.95 -3.71
N TRP A 125 -2.83 -10.35 -3.64
CA TRP A 125 -2.62 -8.90 -3.66
C TRP A 125 -1.26 -8.54 -4.28
N VAL A 126 -1.11 -7.30 -4.68
CA VAL A 126 0.11 -6.75 -5.28
C VAL A 126 0.45 -5.40 -4.67
N ALA A 127 1.75 -5.17 -4.43
CA ALA A 127 2.25 -3.86 -4.05
C ALA A 127 2.21 -2.88 -5.24
N VAL A 128 1.91 -1.62 -4.96
CA VAL A 128 1.95 -0.53 -5.94
C VAL A 128 2.94 0.57 -5.57
N ALA A 129 3.40 0.59 -4.32
CA ALA A 129 4.46 1.48 -3.85
C ALA A 129 5.15 0.87 -2.62
N LYS A 130 6.39 1.29 -2.38
CA LYS A 130 7.22 0.84 -1.25
C LYS A 130 7.64 2.01 -0.38
N ARG A 131 7.88 1.75 0.89
CA ARG A 131 8.52 2.69 1.81
C ARG A 131 9.46 1.97 2.75
N ALA A 132 10.58 2.61 3.07
CA ALA A 132 11.50 2.09 4.07
C ALA A 132 11.21 2.73 5.43
N ARG A 133 11.37 1.96 6.49
CA ARG A 133 11.30 2.44 7.86
C ARG A 133 12.72 2.68 8.35
N VAL A 134 13.12 3.93 8.44
CA VAL A 134 14.52 4.34 8.64
C VAL A 134 14.72 4.99 10.00
N ILE A 135 15.99 5.18 10.36
CA ILE A 135 16.38 5.93 11.55
C ILE A 135 16.76 7.34 11.14
N PHE A 136 16.11 8.32 11.78
CA PHE A 136 16.43 9.73 11.70
C PHE A 136 17.34 10.09 12.86
N TYR A 137 18.34 10.94 12.63
CA TYR A 137 19.23 11.42 13.67
C TYR A 137 19.58 12.90 13.50
N ASN A 138 19.91 13.55 14.60
CA ASN A 138 20.42 14.91 14.59
C ASN A 138 21.96 14.87 14.56
N PRO A 139 22.62 15.38 13.50
CA PRO A 139 24.08 15.30 13.36
C PRO A 139 24.85 16.17 14.40
N GLU A 140 24.14 17.04 15.13
CA GLU A 140 24.72 17.77 16.26
C GLU A 140 24.75 16.95 17.56
N LEU A 141 23.99 15.84 17.64
CA LEU A 141 23.90 14.96 18.81
C LEU A 141 24.53 13.59 18.58
N VAL A 142 24.52 13.10 17.34
CA VAL A 142 25.00 11.77 16.96
C VAL A 142 25.89 11.92 15.73
N SER A 143 27.13 11.47 15.85
CA SER A 143 28.09 11.49 14.73
C SER A 143 27.72 10.39 13.70
N GLU A 144 28.14 10.62 12.44
CA GLU A 144 27.95 9.63 11.38
C GLU A 144 28.68 8.31 11.69
N GLY A 145 29.85 8.38 12.34
CA GLY A 145 30.62 7.20 12.75
C GLY A 145 29.90 6.31 13.75
N GLU A 146 29.04 6.88 14.59
CA GLU A 146 28.27 6.14 15.60
C GLU A 146 27.03 5.46 14.99
N ILE A 147 26.52 5.95 13.85
CA ILE A 147 25.19 5.52 13.36
C ILE A 147 25.22 4.86 11.98
N LYS A 148 26.28 5.00 11.19
CA LYS A 148 26.34 4.54 9.78
C LYS A 148 26.07 3.04 9.58
N ASP A 149 26.44 2.21 10.56
CA ASP A 149 26.31 0.74 10.51
C ASP A 149 25.23 0.21 11.45
N ILE A 150 24.33 1.09 11.92
CA ILE A 150 23.32 0.77 12.93
C ILE A 150 22.33 -0.29 12.45
N ASN A 151 21.90 -1.17 13.36
CA ASN A 151 20.81 -2.10 13.17
C ASN A 151 19.61 -1.67 14.03
N TYR A 152 18.41 -2.18 13.72
CA TYR A 152 17.27 -1.98 14.63
C TYR A 152 17.55 -2.57 16.02
N GLU A 153 18.28 -3.67 16.07
CA GLU A 153 18.66 -4.37 17.29
C GLU A 153 19.47 -3.49 18.24
N ASP A 154 20.33 -2.63 17.68
CA ASP A 154 21.20 -1.73 18.45
C ASP A 154 20.42 -0.65 19.20
N LEU A 155 19.16 -0.39 18.82
CA LEU A 155 18.31 0.60 19.48
C LEU A 155 17.89 0.18 20.89
N ALA A 156 18.08 -1.09 21.27
CA ALA A 156 17.87 -1.60 22.63
C ALA A 156 19.07 -1.33 23.56
N SER A 157 20.20 -0.86 23.03
CA SER A 157 21.39 -0.57 23.82
C SER A 157 21.23 0.67 24.69
N ASP A 158 21.83 0.66 25.88
CA ASP A 158 21.81 1.80 26.82
C ASP A 158 22.49 3.08 26.28
N VAL A 159 23.24 2.98 25.19
CA VAL A 159 23.82 4.16 24.51
C VAL A 159 22.73 5.13 24.03
N TRP A 160 21.53 4.62 23.77
CA TRP A 160 20.37 5.40 23.33
C TRP A 160 19.44 5.82 24.48
N LYS A 161 19.88 5.71 25.72
CA LYS A 161 19.07 6.04 26.90
C LYS A 161 18.46 7.44 26.81
N ASN A 162 17.10 7.51 26.96
CA ASN A 162 16.33 8.74 26.80
C ASN A 162 16.54 9.44 25.43
N GLY A 163 16.95 8.69 24.41
CA GLY A 163 17.32 9.24 23.10
C GLY A 163 16.40 8.87 21.93
N VAL A 164 15.44 7.97 22.13
CA VAL A 164 14.61 7.43 21.04
C VAL A 164 13.24 8.06 21.01
N ALA A 165 12.86 8.69 19.91
CA ALA A 165 11.49 9.12 19.61
C ALA A 165 10.81 8.12 18.66
N ILE A 166 9.62 7.65 19.05
CA ILE A 166 8.85 6.68 18.27
C ILE A 166 7.35 6.86 18.51
N ARG A 167 6.53 6.34 17.61
CA ARG A 167 5.07 6.33 17.76
C ARG A 167 4.59 5.27 18.73
N SER A 168 3.34 5.41 19.17
CA SER A 168 2.64 4.43 20.00
C SER A 168 2.57 3.04 19.34
N SER A 169 2.46 1.99 20.17
CA SER A 169 2.21 0.60 19.76
C SER A 169 0.93 0.41 18.94
N SER A 170 -0.05 1.30 19.07
CA SER A 170 -1.28 1.26 18.28
C SER A 170 -1.04 1.58 16.78
N ASN A 171 0.15 2.06 16.44
CA ASN A 171 0.49 2.37 15.05
C ASN A 171 0.88 1.13 14.26
N MET A 172 0.19 0.92 13.13
CA MET A 172 0.42 -0.23 12.24
C MET A 172 1.86 -0.36 11.77
N TYR A 173 2.57 0.76 11.51
CA TYR A 173 3.96 0.71 11.03
C TYR A 173 4.92 0.14 12.09
N ASN A 174 4.70 0.44 13.37
CA ASN A 174 5.46 -0.17 14.46
C ASN A 174 5.11 -1.65 14.62
N GLN A 175 3.82 -1.99 14.50
CA GLN A 175 3.39 -3.39 14.54
C GLN A 175 4.01 -4.20 13.40
N SER A 176 4.07 -3.66 12.18
CA SER A 176 4.71 -4.31 11.04
C SER A 176 6.23 -4.48 11.25
N LEU A 177 6.92 -3.47 11.80
CA LEU A 177 8.33 -3.59 12.16
C LEU A 177 8.57 -4.68 13.21
N VAL A 178 7.79 -4.70 14.30
CA VAL A 178 7.88 -5.73 15.34
C VAL A 178 7.56 -7.12 14.79
N SER A 179 6.56 -7.22 13.90
CA SER A 179 6.25 -8.48 13.20
C SER A 179 7.41 -8.98 12.35
N SER A 180 8.10 -8.07 11.63
CA SER A 180 9.32 -8.39 10.87
C SER A 180 10.44 -8.87 11.80
N LEU A 181 10.62 -8.23 12.96
CA LEU A 181 11.62 -8.66 13.95
C LEU A 181 11.28 -10.04 14.53
N ILE A 182 10.01 -10.32 14.82
CA ILE A 182 9.57 -11.65 15.28
C ILE A 182 9.90 -12.71 14.22
N SER A 183 9.64 -12.41 12.93
CA SER A 183 9.97 -13.34 11.84
C SER A 183 11.46 -13.63 11.75
N ASN A 184 12.31 -12.63 11.97
CA ASN A 184 13.76 -12.77 11.84
C ASN A 184 14.48 -13.29 13.09
N LEU A 185 14.03 -12.92 14.28
CA LEU A 185 14.72 -13.15 15.56
C LEU A 185 13.97 -14.12 16.48
N GLY A 186 12.70 -14.36 16.22
CA GLY A 186 11.80 -15.06 17.13
C GLY A 186 11.22 -14.12 18.22
N ILE A 187 10.22 -14.63 18.92
CA ILE A 187 9.43 -13.86 19.90
C ILE A 187 10.29 -13.39 21.09
N ASP A 188 11.08 -14.29 21.67
CA ASP A 188 11.82 -14.01 22.90
C ASP A 188 12.89 -12.93 22.70
N GLU A 189 13.67 -13.01 21.63
CA GLU A 189 14.69 -12.00 21.32
C GLU A 189 14.05 -10.66 20.94
N THR A 190 12.94 -10.68 20.20
CA THR A 190 12.18 -9.46 19.89
C THR A 190 11.59 -8.83 21.15
N GLU A 191 11.15 -9.61 22.14
CA GLU A 191 10.65 -9.07 23.40
C GLU A 191 11.78 -8.43 24.22
N LYS A 192 12.96 -9.05 24.28
CA LYS A 192 14.16 -8.44 24.92
C LYS A 192 14.53 -7.12 24.26
N TRP A 193 14.56 -7.12 22.93
CA TRP A 193 14.78 -5.90 22.15
C TRP A 193 13.75 -4.82 22.47
N ALA A 194 12.47 -5.15 22.45
CA ALA A 194 11.40 -4.20 22.72
C ALA A 194 11.48 -3.61 24.14
N LYS A 195 11.85 -4.42 25.15
CA LYS A 195 12.11 -3.94 26.52
C LYS A 195 13.24 -2.92 26.56
N GLY A 196 14.37 -3.22 25.90
CA GLY A 196 15.48 -2.30 25.79
C GLY A 196 15.10 -1.01 25.08
N LEU A 197 14.43 -1.13 23.93
CA LEU A 197 13.95 0.03 23.17
C LEU A 197 13.01 0.92 23.99
N VAL A 198 12.03 0.36 24.71
CA VAL A 198 11.11 1.10 25.58
C VAL A 198 11.86 1.85 26.69
N SER A 199 12.91 1.24 27.26
CA SER A 199 13.73 1.89 28.28
C SER A 199 14.52 3.09 27.74
N ASN A 200 14.67 3.18 26.41
CA ASN A 200 15.42 4.23 25.71
C ASN A 200 14.53 5.36 25.17
N PHE A 201 13.22 5.30 25.37
CA PHE A 201 12.31 6.34 24.91
C PHE A 201 12.68 7.71 25.55
N ALA A 202 12.82 8.71 24.69
CA ALA A 202 13.06 10.09 25.11
C ALA A 202 11.83 10.70 25.78
N ARG A 203 10.66 10.22 25.40
CA ARG A 203 9.37 10.66 25.89
C ARG A 203 8.31 9.56 25.71
N LYS A 204 7.15 9.70 26.34
CA LYS A 204 6.00 8.84 26.05
C LYS A 204 5.69 8.90 24.55
N PRO A 205 5.52 7.75 23.86
CA PRO A 205 5.16 7.69 22.45
C PRO A 205 3.91 8.50 22.13
N GLN A 206 3.98 9.40 21.16
CA GLN A 206 2.88 10.29 20.77
C GLN A 206 3.04 10.81 19.35
N GLY A 207 1.97 11.33 18.77
CA GLY A 207 2.00 11.97 17.46
C GLY A 207 2.20 10.99 16.29
N ASN A 208 2.53 11.54 15.14
CA ASN A 208 2.81 10.79 13.91
C ASN A 208 4.31 10.76 13.58
N ASP A 209 4.71 10.16 12.44
CA ASP A 209 6.13 10.07 12.07
C ASP A 209 6.78 11.45 11.92
N ARG A 210 6.07 12.47 11.40
CA ARG A 210 6.59 13.84 11.32
C ARG A 210 6.88 14.41 12.71
N SER A 211 6.04 14.10 13.69
CA SER A 211 6.27 14.51 15.09
C SER A 211 7.53 13.88 15.69
N GLN A 212 7.90 12.66 15.25
CA GLN A 212 9.16 12.03 15.69
C GLN A 212 10.36 12.70 15.03
N ILE A 213 10.29 12.98 13.73
CA ILE A 213 11.34 13.71 13.00
C ILE A 213 11.54 15.11 13.61
N MET A 214 10.46 15.81 13.95
CA MET A 214 10.52 17.12 14.61
C MET A 214 11.14 17.05 15.99
N ALA A 215 10.87 16.00 16.77
CA ALA A 215 11.48 15.79 18.08
C ALA A 215 13.03 15.68 17.97
N VAL A 216 13.52 14.97 16.96
CA VAL A 216 14.95 14.87 16.68
C VAL A 216 15.53 16.23 16.23
N ALA A 217 14.85 16.92 15.33
CA ALA A 217 15.26 18.26 14.87
C ALA A 217 15.35 19.29 16.00
N ASN A 218 14.48 19.18 17.01
CA ASN A 218 14.43 20.04 18.18
C ASN A 218 15.30 19.54 19.36
N LYS A 219 16.06 18.45 19.17
CA LYS A 219 16.92 17.85 20.19
C LYS A 219 16.18 17.30 21.42
N GLU A 220 14.87 17.02 21.28
CA GLU A 220 14.09 16.30 22.29
C GLU A 220 14.43 14.80 22.32
N ALA A 221 14.97 14.29 21.20
CA ALA A 221 15.50 12.96 21.03
C ALA A 221 16.75 13.01 20.15
N SER A 222 17.63 12.03 20.33
CA SER A 222 18.83 11.90 19.48
C SER A 222 18.50 11.25 18.14
N ILE A 223 17.59 10.28 18.17
CA ILE A 223 17.17 9.48 17.01
C ILE A 223 15.65 9.26 17.02
N ALA A 224 15.11 8.93 15.83
CA ALA A 224 13.71 8.52 15.69
C ALA A 224 13.57 7.44 14.63
N ILE A 225 12.54 6.59 14.77
CA ILE A 225 12.13 5.63 13.75
C ILE A 225 10.90 6.18 13.02
N ALA A 226 11.01 6.37 11.69
CA ALA A 226 9.90 6.83 10.87
C ALA A 226 10.04 6.34 9.41
N ASN A 227 8.97 6.46 8.62
CA ASN A 227 8.99 6.08 7.21
C ASN A 227 9.60 7.18 6.33
N THR A 228 10.29 6.77 5.27
CA THR A 228 11.02 7.67 4.35
C THR A 228 10.15 8.72 3.69
N TYR A 229 8.92 8.40 3.29
CA TYR A 229 8.08 9.35 2.57
C TYR A 229 7.70 10.59 3.41
N TYR A 230 7.71 10.51 4.74
CA TYR A 230 7.42 11.66 5.59
C TYR A 230 8.48 12.75 5.49
N ILE A 231 9.76 12.39 5.44
CA ILE A 231 10.81 13.38 5.23
C ILE A 231 10.73 13.97 3.81
N GLY A 232 10.30 13.19 2.81
CA GLY A 232 10.01 13.68 1.47
C GLY A 232 8.95 14.77 1.48
N ILE A 233 7.82 14.56 2.18
CA ILE A 233 6.77 15.56 2.37
C ILE A 233 7.31 16.81 3.07
N MET A 234 8.12 16.66 4.12
CA MET A 234 8.65 17.77 4.89
C MET A 234 9.64 18.59 4.06
N LEU A 235 10.59 17.95 3.37
CA LEU A 235 11.60 18.61 2.54
C LEU A 235 11.02 19.27 1.28
N SER A 236 9.90 18.76 0.75
CA SER A 236 9.19 19.39 -0.37
C SER A 236 8.47 20.69 0.01
N GLY A 237 8.39 21.01 1.30
CA GLY A 237 7.63 22.15 1.81
C GLY A 237 6.12 21.94 1.90
N LYS A 238 5.58 20.80 1.42
CA LYS A 238 4.13 20.48 1.51
C LYS A 238 3.63 20.43 2.97
N GLY A 239 4.52 20.16 3.94
CA GLY A 239 4.22 20.16 5.37
C GLY A 239 4.27 21.55 6.04
N GLY A 240 4.59 22.59 5.28
CA GLY A 240 4.77 23.97 5.78
C GLY A 240 6.20 24.26 6.25
N LYS A 241 6.46 25.57 6.50
CA LYS A 241 7.82 26.09 6.76
C LYS A 241 8.46 25.49 8.01
N GLU A 242 7.68 25.25 9.07
CA GLU A 242 8.21 24.66 10.31
C GLU A 242 8.76 23.24 10.06
N GLN A 243 8.00 22.39 9.37
CA GLN A 243 8.42 21.03 9.04
C GLN A 243 9.60 21.02 8.07
N LEU A 244 9.64 21.93 7.08
CA LEU A 244 10.78 22.07 6.18
C LEU A 244 12.06 22.43 6.96
N ASN A 245 12.00 23.40 7.85
CA ASN A 245 13.14 23.80 8.68
C ASN A 245 13.60 22.65 9.61
N ALA A 246 12.67 21.87 10.14
CA ALA A 246 13.01 20.71 10.95
C ALA A 246 13.69 19.60 10.11
N ALA A 247 13.13 19.31 8.92
CA ALA A 247 13.68 18.30 8.03
C ALA A 247 15.13 18.58 7.59
N GLN A 248 15.50 19.86 7.45
CA GLN A 248 16.87 20.27 7.09
C GLN A 248 17.90 20.04 8.21
N LYS A 249 17.47 19.83 9.45
CA LYS A 249 18.34 19.61 10.62
C LYS A 249 18.62 18.14 10.91
N VAL A 250 17.94 17.23 10.22
CA VAL A 250 18.08 15.79 10.46
C VAL A 250 18.68 15.09 9.26
N LYS A 251 19.34 13.97 9.52
CA LYS A 251 19.77 13.02 8.48
C LYS A 251 19.07 11.70 8.68
N ILE A 252 19.12 10.85 7.65
CA ILE A 252 18.61 9.48 7.71
C ILE A 252 19.74 8.47 7.61
N VAL A 253 19.54 7.30 8.17
CA VAL A 253 20.34 6.11 7.92
C VAL A 253 19.41 4.92 7.72
N PHE A 254 19.77 4.07 6.76
CA PHE A 254 19.09 2.82 6.51
C PHE A 254 19.67 1.74 7.43
N PRO A 255 18.93 1.20 8.41
CA PRO A 255 19.48 0.20 9.32
C PRO A 255 19.67 -1.17 8.64
N ASN A 256 20.46 -2.03 9.29
CA ASN A 256 20.68 -3.43 8.90
C ASN A 256 21.33 -3.63 7.51
N GLN A 257 22.08 -2.65 7.00
CA GLN A 257 22.68 -2.75 5.66
C GLN A 257 23.75 -3.84 5.56
N ASN A 258 24.44 -4.16 6.65
CA ASN A 258 25.47 -5.20 6.73
C ASN A 258 24.88 -6.60 6.94
N ASN A 259 23.57 -6.73 7.15
CA ASN A 259 22.90 -8.03 7.34
C ASN A 259 21.65 -8.17 6.48
N ARG A 260 20.43 -8.29 7.03
CA ARG A 260 19.19 -8.57 6.27
C ARG A 260 18.67 -7.41 5.40
N GLY A 261 19.05 -6.18 5.70
CA GLY A 261 18.55 -4.98 5.03
C GLY A 261 17.48 -4.24 5.84
N THR A 262 17.10 -3.08 5.35
CA THR A 262 16.11 -2.21 5.99
C THR A 262 14.69 -2.73 5.79
N HIS A 263 13.90 -2.75 6.87
CA HIS A 263 12.48 -3.08 6.82
C HIS A 263 11.74 -2.18 5.84
N ILE A 264 11.01 -2.79 4.92
CA ILE A 264 10.11 -2.12 3.99
C ILE A 264 8.66 -2.47 4.29
N ASN A 265 7.76 -1.59 3.89
CA ASN A 265 6.34 -1.84 3.86
C ASN A 265 5.77 -1.35 2.53
N VAL A 266 4.54 -1.73 2.20
CA VAL A 266 3.95 -1.45 0.89
C VAL A 266 2.59 -0.80 0.98
N SER A 267 2.27 0.01 -0.02
CA SER A 267 0.90 0.30 -0.42
C SER A 267 0.53 -0.67 -1.52
N GLY A 268 -0.67 -1.20 -1.51
CA GLY A 268 -1.06 -2.22 -2.48
C GLY A 268 -2.55 -2.48 -2.53
N GLY A 269 -2.95 -3.37 -3.42
CA GLY A 269 -4.33 -3.77 -3.58
C GLY A 269 -4.49 -5.22 -4.01
N GLY A 270 -5.68 -5.74 -3.81
CA GLY A 270 -6.07 -7.09 -4.23
C GLY A 270 -7.49 -7.11 -4.73
N VAL A 271 -7.81 -8.11 -5.54
CA VAL A 271 -9.17 -8.33 -6.07
C VAL A 271 -10.01 -8.97 -4.98
N LEU A 272 -11.18 -8.39 -4.69
CA LEU A 272 -12.10 -8.94 -3.70
C LEU A 272 -12.71 -10.25 -4.19
N LYS A 273 -12.89 -11.20 -3.26
CA LYS A 273 -13.27 -12.58 -3.55
C LYS A 273 -14.57 -12.73 -4.37
N HIS A 274 -15.52 -11.87 -4.10
CA HIS A 274 -16.85 -11.89 -4.73
C HIS A 274 -17.05 -10.72 -5.71
N SER A 275 -15.93 -10.15 -6.21
CA SER A 275 -15.97 -9.06 -7.18
C SER A 275 -16.88 -9.38 -8.36
N PRO A 276 -17.93 -8.58 -8.62
CA PRO A 276 -18.75 -8.73 -9.80
C PRO A 276 -18.03 -8.27 -11.08
N ASN A 277 -16.99 -7.41 -10.96
CA ASN A 277 -16.26 -6.81 -12.08
C ASN A 277 -14.77 -7.19 -12.03
N ARG A 278 -14.47 -8.48 -11.87
CA ARG A 278 -13.11 -8.99 -11.69
C ARG A 278 -12.12 -8.50 -12.76
N GLU A 279 -12.49 -8.56 -14.02
CA GLU A 279 -11.61 -8.11 -15.12
C GLU A 279 -11.29 -6.62 -15.01
N ASN A 280 -12.25 -5.79 -14.62
CA ASN A 280 -12.05 -4.36 -14.41
C ASN A 280 -11.18 -4.10 -13.17
N ALA A 281 -11.30 -4.94 -12.14
CA ALA A 281 -10.44 -4.89 -10.97
C ALA A 281 -8.98 -5.22 -11.32
N GLU A 282 -8.73 -6.24 -12.12
CA GLU A 282 -7.38 -6.59 -12.59
C GLU A 282 -6.80 -5.49 -13.49
N LYS A 283 -7.58 -4.95 -14.45
CA LYS A 283 -7.18 -3.79 -15.27
C LYS A 283 -6.82 -2.56 -14.43
N PHE A 284 -7.55 -2.32 -13.33
CA PHE A 284 -7.23 -1.22 -12.43
C PHE A 284 -5.89 -1.43 -11.72
N LEU A 285 -5.61 -2.62 -11.22
CA LEU A 285 -4.32 -2.95 -10.60
C LEU A 285 -3.17 -2.87 -11.62
N GLU A 286 -3.37 -3.35 -12.85
CA GLU A 286 -2.41 -3.20 -13.94
C GLU A 286 -2.14 -1.73 -14.27
N PHE A 287 -3.18 -0.90 -14.29
CA PHE A 287 -3.03 0.54 -14.52
C PHE A 287 -2.18 1.20 -13.42
N LEU A 288 -2.37 0.84 -12.16
CA LEU A 288 -1.55 1.36 -11.05
C LEU A 288 -0.06 0.97 -11.18
N LEU A 289 0.23 -0.09 -11.93
CA LEU A 289 1.58 -0.55 -12.26
C LEU A 289 2.07 -0.05 -13.62
N SER A 290 1.32 0.80 -14.33
CA SER A 290 1.85 1.49 -15.52
C SER A 290 2.91 2.53 -15.12
N GLU A 291 3.85 2.80 -16.03
CA GLU A 291 4.89 3.79 -15.80
C GLU A 291 4.31 5.16 -15.39
N GLU A 292 3.26 5.62 -16.09
CA GLU A 292 2.57 6.87 -15.79
C GLU A 292 2.00 6.91 -14.37
N ALA A 293 1.30 5.86 -13.95
CA ALA A 293 0.73 5.79 -12.60
C ALA A 293 1.83 5.71 -11.54
N GLN A 294 2.89 4.96 -11.79
CA GLN A 294 4.04 4.86 -10.88
C GLN A 294 4.77 6.20 -10.75
N VAL A 295 5.02 6.92 -11.84
CA VAL A 295 5.60 8.27 -11.82
C VAL A 295 4.70 9.23 -11.03
N HIS A 296 3.39 9.16 -11.22
CA HIS A 296 2.45 9.98 -10.45
C HIS A 296 2.50 9.65 -8.96
N ILE A 297 2.49 8.37 -8.58
CA ILE A 297 2.55 7.93 -7.19
C ILE A 297 3.82 8.48 -6.53
N VAL A 298 5.00 8.20 -7.07
CA VAL A 298 6.26 8.61 -6.43
C VAL A 298 6.40 10.12 -6.30
N ASN A 299 5.93 10.89 -7.27
CA ASN A 299 6.03 12.35 -7.25
C ASN A 299 5.06 13.02 -6.27
N ASN A 300 3.98 12.36 -5.91
CA ASN A 300 2.96 12.92 -5.02
C ASN A 300 2.96 12.33 -3.62
N THR A 301 3.37 11.08 -3.46
CA THR A 301 3.40 10.40 -2.15
C THR A 301 4.80 10.32 -1.54
N PHE A 302 5.87 10.51 -2.34
CA PHE A 302 7.28 10.30 -1.93
C PHE A 302 7.57 8.84 -1.50
N GLU A 303 6.74 7.89 -1.91
CA GLU A 303 7.03 6.47 -1.77
C GLU A 303 7.99 6.01 -2.88
N TYR A 304 8.65 4.87 -2.70
CA TYR A 304 9.46 4.25 -3.76
C TYR A 304 8.57 3.53 -4.77
N PRO A 305 8.90 3.57 -6.05
CA PRO A 305 8.18 2.81 -7.07
C PRO A 305 8.35 1.30 -6.87
N VAL A 306 7.40 0.53 -7.37
CA VAL A 306 7.52 -0.93 -7.46
C VAL A 306 8.28 -1.32 -8.73
N LEU A 307 8.04 -0.59 -9.83
CA LEU A 307 8.73 -0.83 -11.10
C LEU A 307 10.18 -0.33 -11.05
N GLU A 308 11.12 -1.17 -11.48
CA GLU A 308 12.55 -0.82 -11.58
C GLU A 308 12.82 0.25 -12.64
N SER A 309 11.96 0.36 -13.67
CA SER A 309 12.07 1.37 -14.73
C SER A 309 11.74 2.79 -14.27
N VAL A 310 11.07 2.94 -13.13
CA VAL A 310 10.65 4.24 -12.59
C VAL A 310 11.59 4.64 -11.44
N LYS A 311 12.14 5.84 -11.53
CA LYS A 311 12.99 6.39 -10.48
C LYS A 311 12.17 6.94 -9.32
N PRO A 312 12.67 6.88 -8.08
CA PRO A 312 12.08 7.60 -6.95
C PRO A 312 12.04 9.11 -7.21
N HIS A 313 11.21 9.83 -6.45
CA HIS A 313 11.25 11.29 -6.43
C HIS A 313 12.68 11.78 -6.09
N PRO A 314 13.21 12.85 -6.71
CA PRO A 314 14.60 13.31 -6.50
C PRO A 314 14.99 13.50 -5.02
N ILE A 315 14.07 13.97 -4.17
CA ILE A 315 14.32 14.06 -2.73
C ILE A 315 14.59 12.68 -2.12
N ILE A 316 13.83 11.66 -2.53
CA ILE A 316 13.99 10.28 -2.01
C ILE A 316 15.24 9.63 -2.62
N GLU A 317 15.48 9.84 -3.90
CA GLU A 317 16.69 9.37 -4.61
C GLU A 317 17.98 9.93 -3.96
N SER A 318 17.94 11.18 -3.45
CA SER A 318 19.10 11.81 -2.79
C SER A 318 19.54 11.11 -1.50
N PHE A 319 18.73 10.23 -0.92
CA PHE A 319 19.12 9.43 0.25
C PHE A 319 19.99 8.23 -0.09
N GLY A 320 20.18 7.96 -1.39
CA GLY A 320 20.98 6.85 -1.89
C GLY A 320 20.24 5.52 -1.92
N ASP A 321 20.94 4.51 -2.44
CA ASP A 321 20.47 3.14 -2.51
C ASP A 321 20.58 2.43 -1.16
N PHE A 322 19.71 1.46 -0.95
CA PHE A 322 19.74 0.64 0.26
C PHE A 322 19.34 -0.80 -0.04
N LYS A 323 19.86 -1.71 0.77
CA LYS A 323 19.45 -3.10 0.77
C LYS A 323 18.10 -3.23 1.49
N MET A 324 17.09 -3.75 0.79
CA MET A 324 15.78 -4.05 1.38
C MET A 324 15.81 -5.38 2.11
N ASP A 325 15.17 -5.43 3.27
CA ASP A 325 14.86 -6.69 3.95
C ASP A 325 13.87 -7.51 3.07
N LYS A 326 14.22 -8.77 2.82
CA LYS A 326 13.45 -9.71 2.01
C LYS A 326 12.47 -10.57 2.85
N THR A 327 12.28 -10.22 4.12
CA THR A 327 11.25 -10.87 4.95
C THR A 327 9.91 -10.80 4.23
N SER A 328 9.23 -11.93 4.14
CA SER A 328 7.92 -11.99 3.48
C SER A 328 6.96 -10.98 4.11
N ILE A 329 6.36 -10.17 3.27
CA ILE A 329 5.34 -9.20 3.70
C ILE A 329 4.12 -9.92 4.31
N ALA A 330 3.83 -11.16 3.90
CA ALA A 330 2.80 -12.00 4.51
C ALA A 330 3.06 -12.26 6.00
N ASP A 331 4.34 -12.34 6.42
CA ASP A 331 4.71 -12.53 7.81
C ASP A 331 4.28 -11.36 8.70
N PHE A 332 4.15 -10.14 8.16
CA PHE A 332 3.68 -9.00 8.93
C PHE A 332 2.25 -9.21 9.43
N GLY A 333 1.36 -9.74 8.60
CA GLY A 333 0.01 -10.13 9.02
C GLY A 333 -0.03 -11.36 9.92
N LYS A 334 0.85 -12.35 9.66
CA LYS A 334 0.96 -13.58 10.46
C LYS A 334 1.35 -13.28 11.90
N TYR A 335 2.39 -12.47 12.11
CA TYR A 335 2.93 -12.16 13.43
C TYR A 335 2.31 -10.92 14.08
N ASN A 336 1.45 -10.15 13.39
CA ASN A 336 0.84 -8.94 13.93
C ASN A 336 0.12 -9.15 15.28
N PRO A 337 -0.71 -10.21 15.48
CA PRO A 337 -1.35 -10.43 16.77
C PRO A 337 -0.37 -10.64 17.90
N GLU A 338 0.78 -11.31 17.65
CA GLU A 338 1.80 -11.52 18.66
C GLU A 338 2.63 -10.25 18.89
N ALA A 339 2.93 -9.50 17.83
CA ALA A 339 3.59 -8.20 17.93
C ALA A 339 2.80 -7.23 18.83
N VAL A 340 1.49 -7.14 18.65
CA VAL A 340 0.61 -6.31 19.51
C VAL A 340 0.69 -6.74 20.97
N LYS A 341 0.57 -8.05 21.26
CA LYS A 341 0.68 -8.58 22.62
C LYS A 341 2.06 -8.33 23.24
N LEU A 342 3.12 -8.52 22.44
CA LEU A 342 4.49 -8.28 22.87
C LEU A 342 4.69 -6.81 23.24
N MET A 343 4.25 -5.89 22.38
CA MET A 343 4.35 -4.45 22.64
C MET A 343 3.57 -4.04 23.90
N ASP A 344 2.41 -4.65 24.14
CA ASP A 344 1.64 -4.44 25.38
C ASP A 344 2.38 -4.95 26.62
N ARG A 345 2.92 -6.19 26.57
CA ARG A 345 3.71 -6.77 27.69
C ARG A 345 4.91 -5.93 28.09
N VAL A 346 5.55 -5.25 27.15
CA VAL A 346 6.70 -4.37 27.43
C VAL A 346 6.31 -2.92 27.73
N SER A 347 5.01 -2.62 27.82
CA SER A 347 4.47 -1.28 28.08
C SER A 347 4.85 -0.23 27.01
N TRP A 348 4.96 -0.63 25.78
CA TRP A 348 5.11 0.30 24.66
C TRP A 348 3.75 0.96 24.39
N GLN A 349 3.49 2.11 24.99
CA GLN A 349 2.19 2.79 24.95
C GLN A 349 2.16 3.94 23.95
#